data_48476416431799ca4c8b6f136495eba7
#
_entry.id   48476416431799ca4c8b6f136495eba7
#
_cell.length_a   1.000
_cell.length_b   1.000
_cell.length_c   1.000
_cell.angle_alpha   90.00
_cell.angle_beta   90.00
_cell.angle_gamma   90.00
#
_symmetry.space_group_name_H-M   'P 1'
#
loop_
_entity.id
_entity.type
_entity.pdbx_description
1 polymer ?
#
loop_
_entity_poly.entity_id
_entity_poly.type
_entity_poly.pdbx_seq_one_letter_code
_entity_poly.pdbx_strand_id
1 'polypeptide(L)'
;MNKDSSSFRVPVDDCYQCGKCTAGCPMAERMDVMPNQIVRLVQAGQTDRASKTEAIWLCVSCQTCSTRCPKSVDCADVMDALRQKSAESGSATKAQRRTVIFQKVFLDNIRRNGRLNELELVGLFKIGAFMKDL
;
A
#
# COMPACT_ATOMS: atom_id res chain seq x y z
N MET A 1 -11.27 8.91 22.50
CA MET A 1 -11.56 9.63 21.24
C MET A 1 -10.23 9.88 20.57
N ASN A 2 -9.89 9.01 19.59
CA ASN A 2 -8.58 9.03 18.93
C ASN A 2 -8.51 10.14 17.88
N LYS A 3 -7.55 11.02 18.01
CA LYS A 3 -7.34 12.24 17.24
C LYS A 3 -6.72 12.03 15.84
N ASP A 4 -6.51 10.78 15.40
CA ASP A 4 -5.76 10.44 14.20
C ASP A 4 -6.60 10.12 12.95
N SER A 5 -7.94 10.25 13.04
CA SER A 5 -8.84 9.94 11.90
C SER A 5 -8.93 11.06 10.86
N SER A 6 -8.32 12.21 11.08
CA SER A 6 -8.54 13.42 10.25
C SER A 6 -7.74 13.48 8.96
N SER A 7 -6.77 12.58 8.74
CA SER A 7 -5.96 12.58 7.50
C SER A 7 -6.26 11.42 6.54
N PHE A 8 -7.02 10.41 6.97
CA PHE A 8 -7.38 9.29 6.11
C PHE A 8 -8.67 9.60 5.34
N ARG A 9 -8.55 9.96 4.07
CA ARG A 9 -9.65 10.53 3.25
C ARG A 9 -10.50 9.52 2.49
N VAL A 10 -10.21 8.21 2.58
CA VAL A 10 -10.96 7.21 1.82
C VAL A 10 -12.20 6.80 2.60
N PRO A 11 -13.44 7.01 2.06
CA PRO A 11 -14.67 6.64 2.74
C PRO A 11 -14.80 5.11 2.76
N VAL A 12 -14.90 4.54 3.96
CA VAL A 12 -15.03 3.07 4.17
C VAL A 12 -16.27 2.69 4.97
N ASP A 13 -17.05 3.67 5.40
CA ASP A 13 -18.16 3.48 6.35
C ASP A 13 -19.26 2.57 5.81
N ASP A 14 -19.53 2.63 4.50
CA ASP A 14 -20.55 1.81 3.83
C ASP A 14 -20.17 0.34 3.64
N CYS A 15 -18.95 -0.06 4.01
CA CYS A 15 -18.49 -1.44 3.85
C CYS A 15 -19.19 -2.37 4.87
N TYR A 16 -19.99 -3.32 4.36
CA TYR A 16 -20.65 -4.33 5.19
C TYR A 16 -19.93 -5.69 5.21
N GLN A 17 -18.66 -5.72 4.82
CA GLN A 17 -17.78 -6.90 4.92
C GLN A 17 -18.22 -8.12 4.10
N CYS A 18 -18.75 -7.92 2.90
CA CYS A 18 -19.21 -9.01 2.02
C CYS A 18 -18.09 -9.90 1.47
N GLY A 19 -16.82 -9.52 1.59
CA GLY A 19 -15.66 -10.32 1.17
C GLY A 19 -15.36 -10.35 -0.33
N LYS A 20 -16.16 -9.70 -1.20
CA LYS A 20 -15.96 -9.71 -2.67
C LYS A 20 -14.61 -9.15 -3.10
N CYS A 21 -14.07 -8.16 -2.37
CA CYS A 21 -12.75 -7.60 -2.61
C CYS A 21 -11.63 -8.64 -2.36
N THR A 22 -11.76 -9.46 -1.34
CA THR A 22 -10.82 -10.56 -1.05
C THR A 22 -10.95 -11.69 -2.05
N ALA A 23 -12.17 -12.14 -2.33
CA ALA A 23 -12.42 -13.24 -3.27
C ALA A 23 -11.94 -12.94 -4.71
N GLY A 24 -11.84 -11.66 -5.08
CA GLY A 24 -11.36 -11.24 -6.40
C GLY A 24 -9.89 -10.82 -6.43
N CYS A 25 -9.20 -10.81 -5.31
CA CYS A 25 -7.82 -10.33 -5.25
C CYS A 25 -6.83 -11.42 -5.70
N PRO A 26 -6.00 -11.15 -6.74
CA PRO A 26 -5.02 -12.14 -7.21
C PRO A 26 -3.89 -12.40 -6.21
N MET A 27 -3.71 -11.51 -5.23
CA MET A 27 -2.67 -11.59 -4.22
C MET A 27 -3.17 -12.04 -2.85
N ALA A 28 -4.49 -12.30 -2.68
CA ALA A 28 -5.10 -12.57 -1.38
C ALA A 28 -4.40 -13.68 -0.59
N GLU A 29 -4.04 -14.78 -1.26
CA GLU A 29 -3.38 -15.95 -0.61
C GLU A 29 -1.98 -15.65 -0.05
N ARG A 30 -1.34 -14.58 -0.53
CA ARG A 30 0.00 -14.17 -0.09
C ARG A 30 -0.01 -13.05 0.95
N MET A 31 -1.18 -12.48 1.21
CA MET A 31 -1.34 -11.38 2.16
C MET A 31 -1.44 -11.90 3.59
N ASP A 32 -0.75 -11.24 4.51
CA ASP A 32 -0.84 -11.45 5.96
C ASP A 32 -2.23 -11.04 6.51
N VAL A 33 -2.84 -10.01 5.90
CA VAL A 33 -4.17 -9.52 6.22
C VAL A 33 -4.97 -9.37 4.93
N MET A 34 -6.14 -9.97 4.86
CA MET A 34 -6.98 -9.97 3.66
C MET A 34 -7.53 -8.56 3.35
N PRO A 35 -7.82 -8.24 2.06
CA PRO A 35 -8.32 -6.91 1.68
C PRO A 35 -9.54 -6.43 2.47
N ASN A 36 -10.54 -7.28 2.69
CA ASN A 36 -11.71 -6.93 3.50
C ASN A 36 -11.36 -6.65 4.96
N GLN A 37 -10.37 -7.35 5.50
CA GLN A 37 -9.90 -7.13 6.88
C GLN A 37 -9.14 -5.80 7.00
N ILE A 38 -8.36 -5.41 5.97
CA ILE A 38 -7.73 -4.09 5.92
C ILE A 38 -8.80 -2.98 5.99
N VAL A 39 -9.85 -3.09 5.16
CA VAL A 39 -10.97 -2.14 5.21
C VAL A 39 -11.61 -2.11 6.60
N ARG A 40 -11.75 -3.28 7.25
CA ARG A 40 -12.30 -3.37 8.62
C ARG A 40 -11.40 -2.71 9.66
N LEU A 41 -10.09 -2.84 9.55
CA LEU A 41 -9.16 -2.14 10.44
C LEU A 41 -9.29 -0.62 10.30
N VAL A 42 -9.45 -0.13 9.08
CA VAL A 42 -9.67 1.29 8.82
C VAL A 42 -10.99 1.78 9.39
N GLN A 43 -12.11 1.04 9.18
CA GLN A 43 -13.40 1.33 9.80
C GLN A 43 -13.33 1.40 11.34
N ALA A 44 -12.51 0.53 11.94
CA ALA A 44 -12.30 0.49 13.38
C ALA A 44 -11.34 1.58 13.90
N GLY A 45 -10.87 2.51 13.03
CA GLY A 45 -9.92 3.55 13.40
C GLY A 45 -8.50 3.05 13.63
N GLN A 46 -8.19 1.78 13.28
CA GLN A 46 -6.88 1.15 13.47
C GLN A 46 -5.96 1.33 12.24
N THR A 47 -5.92 2.54 11.68
CA THR A 47 -5.12 2.86 10.48
C THR A 47 -3.64 2.63 10.69
N ASP A 48 -3.10 2.85 11.90
CA ASP A 48 -1.70 2.61 12.23
C ASP A 48 -1.34 1.11 12.21
N ARG A 49 -2.28 0.26 12.62
CA ARG A 49 -2.12 -1.19 12.53
C ARG A 49 -2.20 -1.65 11.08
N ALA A 50 -3.16 -1.13 10.32
CA ALA A 50 -3.31 -1.44 8.91
C ALA A 50 -2.09 -1.01 8.09
N SER A 51 -1.48 0.16 8.38
CA SER A 51 -0.30 0.66 7.66
C SER A 51 1.00 -0.13 7.92
N LYS A 52 1.01 -1.01 8.92
CA LYS A 52 2.16 -1.90 9.22
C LYS A 52 2.06 -3.28 8.61
N THR A 53 0.93 -3.62 7.97
CA THR A 53 0.72 -4.93 7.34
C THR A 53 1.54 -5.10 6.06
N GLU A 54 1.90 -6.33 5.70
CA GLU A 54 2.56 -6.62 4.42
C GLU A 54 1.59 -6.52 3.25
N ALA A 55 0.30 -6.75 3.48
CA ALA A 55 -0.74 -6.71 2.47
C ALA A 55 -0.72 -5.44 1.62
N ILE A 56 -0.50 -4.27 2.23
CA ILE A 56 -0.46 -2.99 1.51
C ILE A 56 0.67 -2.94 0.48
N TRP A 57 1.79 -3.62 0.73
CA TRP A 57 2.95 -3.67 -0.17
C TRP A 57 2.85 -4.77 -1.23
N LEU A 58 2.09 -5.83 -0.95
CA LEU A 58 1.80 -6.92 -1.90
C LEU A 58 0.70 -6.55 -2.90
N CYS A 59 -0.11 -5.54 -2.59
CA CYS A 59 -1.17 -5.08 -3.47
C CYS A 59 -0.59 -4.53 -4.79
N VAL A 60 -1.03 -5.08 -5.92
CA VAL A 60 -0.58 -4.69 -7.26
C VAL A 60 -1.45 -3.60 -7.90
N SER A 61 -2.32 -2.95 -7.12
CA SER A 61 -3.22 -1.86 -7.56
C SER A 61 -4.05 -2.18 -8.82
N CYS A 62 -4.46 -3.45 -8.98
CA CYS A 62 -5.20 -3.93 -10.15
C CYS A 62 -6.66 -3.47 -10.23
N GLN A 63 -7.16 -2.74 -9.24
CA GLN A 63 -8.51 -2.16 -9.14
C GLN A 63 -9.67 -3.19 -9.10
N THR A 64 -9.39 -4.49 -9.17
CA THR A 64 -10.43 -5.54 -9.17
C THR A 64 -11.33 -5.47 -7.92
N CYS A 65 -10.76 -5.18 -6.75
CA CYS A 65 -11.50 -5.06 -5.49
C CYS A 65 -12.48 -3.87 -5.51
N SER A 66 -12.06 -2.73 -6.03
CA SER A 66 -12.90 -1.52 -6.15
C SER A 66 -14.05 -1.72 -7.14
N THR A 67 -13.74 -2.30 -8.31
CA THR A 67 -14.74 -2.59 -9.37
C THR A 67 -15.82 -3.58 -8.89
N ARG A 68 -15.45 -4.57 -8.05
CA ARG A 68 -16.38 -5.59 -7.55
C ARG A 68 -17.16 -5.17 -6.31
N CYS A 69 -16.87 -3.99 -5.73
CA CYS A 69 -17.51 -3.54 -4.51
C CYS A 69 -18.96 -3.08 -4.74
N PRO A 70 -19.98 -3.73 -4.12
CA PRO A 70 -21.38 -3.35 -4.30
C PRO A 70 -21.74 -2.04 -3.61
N LYS A 71 -20.88 -1.54 -2.73
CA LYS A 71 -21.01 -0.27 -1.99
C LYS A 71 -20.05 0.80 -2.48
N SER A 72 -19.39 0.58 -3.63
CA SER A 72 -18.45 1.52 -4.22
C SER A 72 -17.33 1.98 -3.28
N VAL A 73 -16.97 1.13 -2.30
CA VAL A 73 -15.81 1.38 -1.44
C VAL A 73 -14.55 1.09 -2.25
N ASP A 74 -13.68 2.09 -2.41
CA ASP A 74 -12.43 1.96 -3.13
C ASP A 74 -11.35 1.32 -2.26
N CYS A 75 -11.32 -0.03 -2.26
CA CYS A 75 -10.34 -0.78 -1.49
C CYS A 75 -8.91 -0.59 -2.01
N ALA A 76 -8.72 -0.33 -3.30
CA ALA A 76 -7.40 -0.06 -3.87
C ALA A 76 -6.86 1.29 -3.37
N ASP A 77 -7.71 2.30 -3.32
CA ASP A 77 -7.37 3.62 -2.77
C ASP A 77 -7.04 3.54 -1.27
N VAL A 78 -7.76 2.70 -0.52
CA VAL A 78 -7.43 2.39 0.89
C VAL A 78 -6.01 1.86 1.01
N MET A 79 -5.61 0.91 0.14
CA MET A 79 -4.26 0.33 0.14
C MET A 79 -3.19 1.39 -0.18
N ASP A 80 -3.45 2.27 -1.15
CA ASP A 80 -2.52 3.32 -1.54
C ASP A 80 -2.36 4.39 -0.45
N ALA A 81 -3.45 4.82 0.17
CA ALA A 81 -3.41 5.76 1.29
C ALA A 81 -2.63 5.20 2.49
N LEU A 82 -2.78 3.89 2.79
CA LEU A 82 -2.02 3.22 3.84
C LEU A 82 -0.53 3.10 3.50
N ARG A 83 -0.17 2.87 2.23
CA ARG A 83 1.24 2.91 1.78
C ARG A 83 1.87 4.27 1.99
N GLN A 84 1.17 5.33 1.58
CA GLN A 84 1.64 6.71 1.78
C GLN A 84 1.88 6.97 3.27
N LYS A 85 0.91 6.66 4.12
CA LYS A 85 1.04 6.80 5.57
C LYS A 85 2.22 6.00 6.12
N SER A 86 2.41 4.75 5.68
CA SER A 86 3.53 3.90 6.11
C SER A 86 4.89 4.46 5.66
N ALA A 87 4.97 5.00 4.45
CA ALA A 87 6.18 5.60 3.93
C ALA A 87 6.55 6.91 4.67
N GLU A 88 5.57 7.75 4.96
CA GLU A 88 5.76 9.01 5.68
C GLU A 88 6.16 8.80 7.14
N SER A 89 5.51 7.84 7.82
CA SER A 89 5.81 7.53 9.22
C SER A 89 7.10 6.74 9.44
N GLY A 90 7.75 6.26 8.36
CA GLY A 90 8.93 5.41 8.43
C GLY A 90 8.69 4.05 9.10
N SER A 91 7.43 3.65 9.27
CA SER A 91 7.03 2.42 9.97
C SER A 91 7.24 1.14 9.15
N ALA A 92 7.72 1.27 7.91
CA ALA A 92 8.02 0.14 7.03
C ALA A 92 9.09 -0.80 7.63
N THR A 93 8.82 -2.11 7.61
CA THR A 93 9.80 -3.15 8.02
C THR A 93 11.02 -3.17 7.08
N LYS A 94 12.10 -3.86 7.48
CA LYS A 94 13.30 -3.98 6.60
C LYS A 94 12.97 -4.50 5.20
N ALA A 95 12.09 -5.51 5.08
CA ALA A 95 11.66 -6.06 3.80
C ALA A 95 10.86 -5.02 2.98
N GLN A 96 9.96 -4.31 3.62
CA GLN A 96 9.14 -3.27 3.01
C GLN A 96 9.97 -2.06 2.58
N ARG A 97 11.03 -1.70 3.33
CA ARG A 97 11.93 -0.58 2.98
C ARG A 97 12.57 -0.73 1.61
N ARG A 98 12.95 -1.95 1.22
CA ARG A 98 13.50 -2.21 -0.13
C ARG A 98 12.48 -1.89 -1.21
N THR A 99 11.20 -2.26 -1.02
CA THR A 99 10.11 -1.91 -1.94
C THR A 99 9.90 -0.40 -2.03
N VAL A 100 9.91 0.31 -0.89
CA VAL A 100 9.80 1.77 -0.85
C VAL A 100 10.96 2.44 -1.60
N ILE A 101 12.20 1.97 -1.37
CA ILE A 101 13.38 2.50 -2.06
C ILE A 101 13.27 2.26 -3.57
N PHE A 102 12.87 1.04 -3.98
CA PHE A 102 12.70 0.71 -5.39
C PHE A 102 11.67 1.62 -6.06
N GLN A 103 10.48 1.78 -5.45
CA GLN A 103 9.43 2.65 -5.99
C GLN A 103 9.91 4.10 -6.13
N LYS A 104 10.58 4.62 -5.12
CA LYS A 104 11.13 5.97 -5.15
C LYS A 104 12.15 6.15 -6.27
N VAL A 105 13.15 5.27 -6.34
CA VAL A 105 14.20 5.32 -7.36
C VAL A 105 13.61 5.16 -8.76
N PHE A 106 12.62 4.26 -8.93
CA PHE A 106 11.92 4.03 -10.19
C PHE A 106 11.18 5.29 -10.67
N LEU A 107 10.39 5.92 -9.81
CA LEU A 107 9.64 7.13 -10.15
C LEU A 107 10.58 8.32 -10.41
N ASP A 108 11.64 8.48 -9.62
CA ASP A 108 12.63 9.54 -9.82
C ASP A 108 13.42 9.35 -11.12
N ASN A 109 13.69 8.10 -11.51
CA ASN A 109 14.34 7.77 -12.78
C ASN A 109 13.47 8.19 -13.97
N ILE A 110 12.18 7.83 -13.96
CA ILE A 110 11.23 8.24 -15.01
C ILE A 110 11.06 9.76 -15.03
N ARG A 111 10.96 10.41 -13.87
CA ARG A 111 10.81 11.88 -13.78
C ARG A 111 11.98 12.62 -14.43
N ARG A 112 13.21 12.12 -14.24
CA ARG A 112 14.42 12.75 -14.80
C ARG A 112 14.63 12.45 -16.28
N ASN A 113 14.38 11.21 -16.70
CA ASN A 113 14.74 10.73 -18.03
C ASN A 113 13.55 10.72 -19.02
N GLY A 114 12.32 10.96 -18.55
CA GLY A 114 11.09 10.83 -19.34
C GLY A 114 10.74 9.37 -19.72
N ARG A 115 11.66 8.44 -19.50
CA ARG A 115 11.53 6.98 -19.71
C ARG A 115 12.40 6.22 -18.72
N LEU A 116 12.16 4.92 -18.58
CA LEU A 116 12.98 4.09 -17.72
C LEU A 116 14.40 3.92 -18.29
N ASN A 117 15.40 4.27 -17.47
CA ASN A 117 16.80 3.95 -17.71
C ASN A 117 17.20 2.80 -16.75
N GLU A 118 17.30 1.59 -17.28
CA GLU A 118 17.50 0.38 -16.49
C GLU A 118 18.84 0.35 -15.76
N LEU A 119 19.92 0.81 -16.39
CA LEU A 119 21.26 0.83 -15.80
C LEU A 119 21.32 1.77 -14.59
N GLU A 120 20.74 2.96 -14.74
CA GLU A 120 20.65 3.93 -13.66
C GLU A 120 19.75 3.41 -12.52
N LEU A 121 18.61 2.79 -12.85
CA LEU A 121 17.70 2.20 -11.87
C LEU A 121 18.42 1.15 -11.02
N VAL A 122 19.10 0.21 -11.65
CA VAL A 122 19.83 -0.87 -10.95
C VAL A 122 20.95 -0.31 -10.08
N GLY A 123 21.72 0.65 -10.60
CA GLY A 123 22.79 1.32 -9.86
C GLY A 123 22.30 2.03 -8.62
N LEU A 124 21.32 2.92 -8.76
CA LEU A 124 20.76 3.70 -7.67
C LEU A 124 20.01 2.84 -6.64
N PHE A 125 19.29 1.80 -7.11
CA PHE A 125 18.61 0.87 -6.21
C PHE A 125 19.61 0.09 -5.34
N LYS A 126 20.70 -0.43 -5.93
CA LYS A 126 21.75 -1.14 -5.18
C LYS A 126 22.43 -0.24 -4.15
N ILE A 127 22.78 0.98 -4.53
CA ILE A 127 23.38 1.96 -3.61
C ILE A 127 22.40 2.31 -2.47
N GLY A 128 21.15 2.63 -2.80
CA GLY A 128 20.12 2.98 -1.82
C GLY A 128 19.76 1.84 -0.88
N ALA A 129 19.74 0.60 -1.35
CA ALA A 129 19.52 -0.59 -0.53
C ALA A 129 20.71 -0.85 0.40
N PHE A 130 21.94 -0.78 -0.12
CA PHE A 130 23.17 -1.00 0.65
C PHE A 130 23.37 0.03 1.77
N MET A 131 23.13 1.32 1.50
CA MET A 131 23.27 2.38 2.50
C MET A 131 22.27 2.29 3.65
N LYS A 132 21.15 1.60 3.48
CA LYS A 132 20.11 1.43 4.53
C LYS A 132 20.14 0.07 5.22
N ASP A 133 20.92 -0.88 4.71
CA ASP A 133 21.19 -2.17 5.36
C ASP A 133 22.40 -2.10 6.32
N LEU A 134 23.18 -0.99 6.28
CA LEU A 134 24.23 -0.61 7.23
C LEU A 134 23.62 0.17 8.41
#